data_fc9c98f17ab08221ba1d58281ac529ad
#
_entry.id   fc9c98f17ab08221ba1d58281ac529ad
#
_cell.length_a   1.000
_cell.length_b   1.000
_cell.length_c   1.000
_cell.angle_alpha   90.00
_cell.angle_beta   90.00
_cell.angle_gamma   90.00
#
_symmetry.space_group_name_H-M   'P 1'
#
loop_
_entity.id
_entity.type
_entity.pdbx_description
1 polymer ?
#
loop_
_entity_poly.entity_id
_entity_poly.type
_entity_poly.pdbx_seq_one_letter_code
_entity_poly.pdbx_strand_id
1 'polypeptide(L)'
;MEDGNASFHRVPWQNYGCLPSSQSDIQAIKNDPKLAQLASYGAMKIDEIMKEERPDVYIGVQDIWGCEFATKKKWWRGSNMAIWTTLDSLPILPMAVSTAEKVKNFWCWSDFATKSLNKLGLDHVKTLRGPLDESNFYKLPKPKKIKLKNTFGLGRNSFIVGFVFRNQLRKSVPNLIEGFKLFLDNNPQLKGANNAAGTAKLLLHTNFSEGWGIMKLAKEHGLEASSIVTTYICSACGRYGVHQYEGPDQDCPFCEEKKSYNTTGIQSGVTESQLNEVYNLMDVYCHPFTSGGQEIPIQEAKLVELPTLVTNYSCGEDSCVEEAASFPLDWAEYREHGTEFIKASTDPKSIAKQIQKTFEMTEEERGRWGKIGRDWVIKNFSIEKVGKEIEEFIDSCPDIDVEKNYNVESNQNPTAIIDSTLEPSEKIISMYKEILDMEVTPEDQGYRHWLSEIEKGASIGEVEGFFRDTARREIENVKSFRDYVDEDDGGKRMLYVIPERSSEVFLSSALFRSLTETYPEHKLYVATKPQYYPLLNGNEHIYRLIPFDQNMINVYELEGFGNRAAAKSGQEKIFDMVFLSHVNSQLVPSFTKNGEDKILFDLKY
;
A
#
# COMPACT_ATOMS: atom_id res chain seq x y z
N MET A 1 -1.04 9.66 -17.75
CA MET A 1 -0.08 9.37 -18.85
C MET A 1 -0.82 8.46 -19.81
N GLU A 2 -1.39 9.05 -20.84
CA GLU A 2 -2.38 8.37 -21.68
C GLU A 2 -1.83 7.97 -23.04
N ASP A 3 -0.69 8.51 -23.42
CA ASP A 3 -0.07 8.24 -24.72
C ASP A 3 1.35 7.72 -24.54
N GLY A 4 1.53 6.41 -24.72
CA GLY A 4 2.79 5.70 -24.53
C GLY A 4 3.91 6.10 -25.48
N ASN A 5 3.60 6.89 -26.52
CA ASN A 5 4.57 7.36 -27.49
C ASN A 5 4.80 8.88 -27.42
N ALA A 6 4.22 9.55 -26.41
CA ALA A 6 4.44 10.97 -26.25
C ALA A 6 5.89 11.26 -25.86
N SER A 7 6.38 12.39 -26.32
CA SER A 7 7.66 12.93 -25.91
C SER A 7 7.40 14.03 -24.89
N PHE A 8 7.90 13.89 -23.68
CA PHE A 8 7.79 14.89 -22.63
C PHE A 8 9.10 15.71 -22.60
N HIS A 9 8.99 17.02 -22.70
CA HIS A 9 10.15 17.92 -22.81
C HIS A 9 11.24 17.45 -23.81
N ARG A 10 10.82 16.83 -24.91
CA ARG A 10 11.69 16.30 -25.98
C ARG A 10 12.49 15.05 -25.59
N VAL A 11 12.22 14.47 -24.41
CA VAL A 11 12.82 13.18 -24.03
C VAL A 11 11.84 12.07 -24.43
N PRO A 12 12.25 11.12 -25.27
CA PRO A 12 11.39 9.98 -25.62
C PRO A 12 11.17 9.10 -24.39
N TRP A 13 9.94 8.61 -24.22
CA TRP A 13 9.59 7.66 -23.18
C TRP A 13 8.60 6.66 -23.75
N GLN A 14 8.56 5.47 -23.15
CA GLN A 14 7.69 4.38 -23.57
C GLN A 14 6.84 3.89 -22.41
N ASN A 15 5.56 3.64 -22.66
CA ASN A 15 4.63 3.03 -21.72
C ASN A 15 4.51 1.54 -22.01
N TYR A 16 4.61 0.76 -20.94
CA TYR A 16 4.31 -0.66 -20.95
C TYR A 16 3.07 -0.94 -20.10
N GLY A 17 2.18 -1.80 -20.59
CA GLY A 17 1.08 -2.31 -19.78
C GLY A 17 1.60 -3.19 -18.64
N CYS A 18 0.81 -3.32 -17.58
CA CYS A 18 1.19 -4.14 -16.42
C CYS A 18 1.01 -5.64 -16.62
N LEU A 19 0.19 -6.07 -17.59
CA LEU A 19 -0.08 -7.49 -17.81
C LEU A 19 1.00 -8.15 -18.67
N PRO A 20 1.38 -9.42 -18.37
CA PRO A 20 2.33 -10.17 -19.18
C PRO A 20 1.80 -10.45 -20.58
N SER A 21 2.71 -10.73 -21.51
CA SER A 21 2.37 -11.03 -22.92
C SER A 21 1.92 -12.48 -23.11
N SER A 22 2.30 -13.39 -22.23
CA SER A 22 2.00 -14.81 -22.29
C SER A 22 0.53 -15.12 -21.95
N GLN A 23 -0.13 -15.94 -22.80
CA GLN A 23 -1.50 -16.39 -22.55
C GLN A 23 -1.61 -17.32 -21.33
N SER A 24 -0.59 -18.11 -21.04
CA SER A 24 -0.52 -18.95 -19.84
C SER A 24 -0.51 -18.11 -18.58
N ASP A 25 0.27 -17.04 -18.55
CA ASP A 25 0.35 -16.12 -17.40
C ASP A 25 -0.94 -15.33 -17.21
N ILE A 26 -1.57 -14.89 -18.31
CA ILE A 26 -2.90 -14.25 -18.25
C ILE A 26 -3.94 -15.21 -17.68
N GLN A 27 -3.88 -16.49 -18.02
CA GLN A 27 -4.79 -17.48 -17.45
C GLN A 27 -4.50 -17.76 -15.97
N ALA A 28 -3.23 -17.80 -15.56
CA ALA A 28 -2.83 -17.93 -14.17
C ALA A 28 -3.35 -16.75 -13.32
N ILE A 29 -3.20 -15.52 -13.81
CA ILE A 29 -3.73 -14.29 -13.18
C ILE A 29 -5.25 -14.38 -12.95
N LYS A 30 -6.01 -14.92 -13.91
CA LYS A 30 -7.47 -15.07 -13.77
C LYS A 30 -7.88 -16.03 -12.67
N ASN A 31 -7.02 -16.97 -12.34
CA ASN A 31 -7.32 -18.04 -11.38
C ASN A 31 -6.78 -17.75 -9.98
N ASP A 32 -5.87 -16.77 -9.82
CA ASP A 32 -5.24 -16.41 -8.55
C ASP A 32 -5.38 -14.91 -8.25
N PRO A 33 -6.21 -14.52 -7.26
CA PRO A 33 -6.39 -13.11 -6.87
C PRO A 33 -5.11 -12.44 -6.37
N LYS A 34 -4.21 -13.17 -5.69
CA LYS A 34 -2.92 -12.62 -5.22
C LYS A 34 -2.01 -12.33 -6.41
N LEU A 35 -1.94 -13.27 -7.35
CA LEU A 35 -1.18 -13.09 -8.58
C LEU A 35 -1.76 -11.96 -9.43
N ALA A 36 -3.10 -11.83 -9.47
CA ALA A 36 -3.80 -10.73 -10.14
C ALA A 36 -3.41 -9.37 -9.51
N GLN A 37 -3.32 -9.30 -8.20
CA GLN A 37 -2.88 -8.10 -7.51
C GLN A 37 -1.43 -7.75 -7.86
N LEU A 38 -0.50 -8.67 -7.76
CA LEU A 38 0.90 -8.46 -8.14
C LEU A 38 1.05 -8.09 -9.62
N ALA A 39 0.31 -8.75 -10.51
CA ALA A 39 0.30 -8.45 -11.93
C ALA A 39 -0.22 -7.03 -12.22
N SER A 40 -1.18 -6.52 -11.44
CA SER A 40 -1.67 -5.15 -11.58
C SER A 40 -0.60 -4.09 -11.29
N TYR A 41 0.46 -4.46 -10.57
CA TYR A 41 1.66 -3.64 -10.33
C TYR A 41 2.82 -3.99 -11.27
N GLY A 42 2.56 -4.78 -12.31
CA GLY A 42 3.57 -5.12 -13.31
C GLY A 42 4.58 -6.19 -12.91
N ALA A 43 4.38 -6.89 -11.77
CA ALA A 43 5.36 -7.85 -11.24
C ALA A 43 5.72 -8.99 -12.19
N MET A 44 4.83 -9.33 -13.14
CA MET A 44 5.09 -10.34 -14.16
C MET A 44 5.64 -9.70 -15.45
N LYS A 45 5.10 -8.54 -15.84
CA LYS A 45 5.53 -7.85 -17.07
C LYS A 45 6.94 -7.30 -16.98
N ILE A 46 7.38 -6.91 -15.80
CA ILE A 46 8.70 -6.28 -15.61
C ILE A 46 9.84 -7.18 -16.07
N ASP A 47 9.73 -8.50 -15.93
CA ASP A 47 10.78 -9.43 -16.35
C ASP A 47 10.99 -9.41 -17.87
N GLU A 48 9.90 -9.30 -18.63
CA GLU A 48 9.94 -9.13 -20.07
C GLU A 48 10.64 -7.81 -20.45
N ILE A 49 10.23 -6.70 -19.80
CA ILE A 49 10.78 -5.36 -20.05
C ILE A 49 12.28 -5.33 -19.73
N MET A 50 12.68 -5.86 -18.57
CA MET A 50 14.08 -5.88 -18.15
C MET A 50 14.96 -6.70 -19.11
N LYS A 51 14.42 -7.77 -19.69
CA LYS A 51 15.11 -8.60 -20.69
C LYS A 51 15.23 -7.90 -22.04
N GLU A 52 14.20 -7.19 -22.47
CA GLU A 52 14.14 -6.50 -23.77
C GLU A 52 14.96 -5.19 -23.74
N GLU A 53 14.67 -4.33 -22.76
CA GLU A 53 15.22 -2.97 -22.71
C GLU A 53 16.58 -2.89 -22.02
N ARG A 54 16.91 -3.86 -21.16
CA ARG A 54 18.19 -3.96 -20.44
C ARG A 54 18.63 -2.64 -19.78
N PRO A 55 17.78 -1.99 -18.98
CA PRO A 55 18.05 -0.65 -18.46
C PRO A 55 19.23 -0.66 -17.47
N ASP A 56 20.00 0.43 -17.45
CA ASP A 56 21.09 0.63 -16.51
C ASP A 56 20.59 0.85 -15.08
N VAL A 57 19.44 1.52 -14.94
CA VAL A 57 18.86 1.92 -13.65
C VAL A 57 17.40 1.49 -13.58
N TYR A 58 16.99 1.02 -12.41
CA TYR A 58 15.58 0.76 -12.08
C TYR A 58 15.17 1.55 -10.83
N ILE A 59 14.04 2.23 -10.91
CA ILE A 59 13.43 2.93 -9.78
C ILE A 59 11.99 2.41 -9.61
N GLY A 60 11.74 1.63 -8.56
CA GLY A 60 10.40 1.16 -8.21
C GLY A 60 9.65 2.23 -7.42
N VAL A 61 8.58 2.79 -7.99
CA VAL A 61 7.78 3.86 -7.36
C VAL A 61 6.37 3.36 -7.11
N GLN A 62 6.07 2.95 -5.88
CA GLN A 62 4.75 2.46 -5.47
C GLN A 62 4.69 2.33 -3.94
N ASP A 63 3.51 2.06 -3.39
CA ASP A 63 3.40 1.51 -2.03
C ASP A 63 4.29 0.26 -1.91
N ILE A 64 4.89 0.04 -0.75
CA ILE A 64 5.93 -1.00 -0.58
C ILE A 64 5.48 -2.39 -1.05
N TRP A 65 4.24 -2.77 -0.80
CA TRP A 65 3.65 -4.04 -1.23
C TRP A 65 3.46 -4.16 -2.75
N GLY A 66 3.53 -3.05 -3.48
CA GLY A 66 3.44 -2.99 -4.94
C GLY A 66 4.80 -2.88 -5.64
N CYS A 67 5.93 -2.77 -4.93
CA CYS A 67 7.27 -2.67 -5.53
C CYS A 67 8.33 -3.58 -4.87
N GLU A 68 8.07 -4.13 -3.68
CA GLU A 68 9.00 -5.00 -2.95
C GLU A 68 9.41 -6.24 -3.77
N PHE A 69 8.49 -6.77 -4.61
CA PHE A 69 8.77 -7.93 -5.46
C PHE A 69 10.02 -7.76 -6.33
N ALA A 70 10.36 -6.53 -6.72
CA ALA A 70 11.52 -6.26 -7.57
C ALA A 70 12.84 -6.73 -6.93
N THR A 71 12.95 -6.64 -5.61
CA THR A 71 14.15 -7.05 -4.86
C THR A 71 14.42 -8.56 -4.89
N LYS A 72 13.43 -9.35 -5.28
CA LYS A 72 13.50 -10.82 -5.39
C LYS A 72 13.79 -11.29 -6.81
N LYS A 73 13.87 -10.35 -7.76
CA LYS A 73 14.11 -10.66 -9.17
C LYS A 73 15.59 -10.86 -9.45
N LYS A 74 15.91 -11.79 -10.37
CA LYS A 74 17.28 -12.11 -10.75
C LYS A 74 18.05 -10.93 -11.35
N TRP A 75 17.36 -10.02 -12.01
CA TRP A 75 17.95 -8.81 -12.57
C TRP A 75 18.20 -7.70 -11.53
N TRP A 76 17.79 -7.87 -10.27
CA TRP A 76 18.06 -6.90 -9.21
C TRP A 76 19.54 -6.85 -8.86
N ARG A 77 20.17 -5.67 -8.99
CA ARG A 77 21.62 -5.48 -8.85
C ARG A 77 22.04 -4.66 -7.64
N GLY A 78 21.08 -4.14 -6.91
CA GLY A 78 21.34 -3.36 -5.68
C GLY A 78 21.84 -1.93 -5.91
N SER A 79 23.03 -1.74 -6.47
CA SER A 79 23.64 -0.42 -6.60
C SER A 79 22.92 0.53 -7.57
N ASN A 80 22.42 0.01 -8.68
CA ASN A 80 21.71 0.77 -9.70
C ASN A 80 20.18 0.66 -9.55
N MET A 81 19.72 0.18 -8.39
CA MET A 81 18.31 -0.05 -8.11
C MET A 81 17.87 0.79 -6.92
N ALA A 82 16.70 1.42 -7.04
CA ALA A 82 16.10 2.16 -5.96
C ALA A 82 14.64 1.74 -5.73
N ILE A 83 14.21 1.80 -4.48
CA ILE A 83 12.80 1.73 -4.08
C ILE A 83 12.41 3.09 -3.53
N TRP A 84 11.35 3.67 -4.10
CA TRP A 84 10.80 4.95 -3.71
C TRP A 84 9.35 4.76 -3.31
N THR A 85 9.07 4.75 -2.02
CA THR A 85 7.80 4.29 -1.47
C THR A 85 7.20 5.21 -0.43
N THR A 86 5.91 5.05 -0.16
CA THR A 86 5.20 5.73 0.93
C THR A 86 5.03 4.79 2.11
N LEU A 87 5.25 5.32 3.33
CA LEU A 87 4.96 4.65 4.59
C LEU A 87 4.25 5.66 5.49
N ASP A 88 3.05 5.34 5.92
CA ASP A 88 2.12 6.32 6.46
C ASP A 88 1.76 6.12 7.94
N SER A 89 2.19 5.02 8.56
CA SER A 89 1.74 4.65 9.91
C SER A 89 2.81 3.91 10.71
N LEU A 90 2.65 3.91 12.03
CA LEU A 90 3.44 3.13 12.98
C LEU A 90 2.62 1.96 13.54
N PRO A 91 3.27 0.83 13.89
CA PRO A 91 4.67 0.51 13.58
C PRO A 91 4.90 0.38 12.08
N ILE A 92 6.13 0.62 11.62
CA ILE A 92 6.45 0.43 10.19
C ILE A 92 6.22 -1.04 9.81
N LEU A 93 5.66 -1.25 8.63
CA LEU A 93 5.41 -2.59 8.09
C LEU A 93 6.68 -3.44 8.09
N PRO A 94 6.66 -4.67 8.62
CA PRO A 94 7.82 -5.57 8.61
C PRO A 94 8.40 -5.78 7.22
N MET A 95 7.56 -5.85 6.18
CA MET A 95 7.97 -5.91 4.79
C MET A 95 8.82 -4.70 4.39
N ALA A 96 8.44 -3.48 4.79
CA ALA A 96 9.20 -2.28 4.48
C ALA A 96 10.56 -2.27 5.19
N VAL A 97 10.62 -2.70 6.45
CA VAL A 97 11.86 -2.83 7.21
C VAL A 97 12.79 -3.82 6.52
N SER A 98 12.31 -5.05 6.25
CA SER A 98 13.12 -6.10 5.62
C SER A 98 13.56 -5.76 4.19
N THR A 99 12.78 -4.95 3.47
CA THR A 99 13.17 -4.45 2.15
C THR A 99 14.24 -3.37 2.28
N ALA A 100 14.07 -2.43 3.19
CA ALA A 100 15.04 -1.36 3.42
C ALA A 100 16.40 -1.90 3.90
N GLU A 101 16.42 -2.98 4.70
CA GLU A 101 17.67 -3.67 5.08
C GLU A 101 18.49 -4.19 3.88
N LYS A 102 17.80 -4.54 2.79
CA LYS A 102 18.40 -5.15 1.59
C LYS A 102 18.66 -4.15 0.47
N VAL A 103 17.98 -3.00 0.49
CA VAL A 103 18.00 -2.03 -0.60
C VAL A 103 18.85 -0.83 -0.21
N LYS A 104 19.99 -0.66 -0.89
CA LYS A 104 20.92 0.45 -0.64
C LYS A 104 20.29 1.82 -0.89
N ASN A 105 19.49 1.94 -1.94
CA ASN A 105 18.81 3.19 -2.31
C ASN A 105 17.32 3.08 -1.98
N PHE A 106 16.99 3.19 -0.71
CA PHE A 106 15.62 3.16 -0.22
C PHE A 106 15.18 4.58 0.15
N TRP A 107 14.14 5.07 -0.54
CA TRP A 107 13.66 6.43 -0.38
C TRP A 107 12.21 6.45 0.09
N CYS A 108 11.92 7.34 1.02
CA CYS A 108 10.58 7.59 1.52
C CYS A 108 10.08 8.95 1.06
N TRP A 109 8.77 9.08 0.84
CA TRP A 109 8.15 10.33 0.41
C TRP A 109 8.05 11.37 1.51
N SER A 110 8.20 10.98 2.80
CA SER A 110 8.07 11.86 3.96
C SER A 110 9.22 11.69 4.94
N ASP A 111 9.55 12.77 5.66
CA ASP A 111 10.50 12.71 6.76
C ASP A 111 10.01 11.84 7.91
N PHE A 112 8.69 11.78 8.13
CA PHE A 112 8.08 10.88 9.10
C PHE A 112 8.50 9.43 8.87
N ALA A 113 8.37 8.94 7.64
CA ALA A 113 8.74 7.57 7.28
C ALA A 113 10.26 7.35 7.40
N THR A 114 11.05 8.27 6.88
CA THR A 114 12.52 8.22 6.97
C THR A 114 13.00 8.17 8.41
N LYS A 115 12.56 9.10 9.25
CA LYS A 115 12.92 9.15 10.68
C LYS A 115 12.48 7.88 11.42
N SER A 116 11.35 7.29 11.03
CA SER A 116 10.85 6.07 11.65
C SER A 116 11.71 4.85 11.30
N LEU A 117 12.20 4.74 10.06
CA LEU A 117 13.15 3.69 9.65
C LEU A 117 14.55 3.92 10.25
N ASN A 118 15.03 5.17 10.29
CA ASN A 118 16.32 5.49 10.91
C ASN A 118 16.33 5.13 12.41
N LYS A 119 15.22 5.33 13.13
CA LYS A 119 15.09 4.86 14.53
C LYS A 119 15.21 3.34 14.69
N LEU A 120 15.01 2.57 13.61
CA LEU A 120 15.21 1.12 13.57
C LEU A 120 16.64 0.74 13.15
N GLY A 121 17.56 1.72 13.00
CA GLY A 121 18.95 1.49 12.61
C GLY A 121 19.21 1.50 11.10
N LEU A 122 18.25 1.96 10.30
CA LEU A 122 18.35 2.02 8.83
C LEU A 122 18.74 3.43 8.36
N ASP A 123 19.91 3.90 8.78
CA ASP A 123 20.40 5.28 8.57
C ASP A 123 20.66 5.65 7.11
N HIS A 124 20.73 4.68 6.21
CA HIS A 124 20.91 4.91 4.77
C HIS A 124 19.61 5.34 4.06
N VAL A 125 18.45 5.14 4.71
CA VAL A 125 17.14 5.56 4.17
C VAL A 125 17.08 7.08 4.11
N LYS A 126 16.63 7.61 2.98
CA LYS A 126 16.55 9.06 2.74
C LYS A 126 15.12 9.47 2.38
N THR A 127 14.82 10.74 2.61
CA THR A 127 13.59 11.36 2.09
C THR A 127 13.83 11.84 0.67
N LEU A 128 13.02 11.36 -0.26
CA LEU A 128 12.87 11.90 -1.60
C LEU A 128 11.37 12.17 -1.81
N ARG A 129 10.99 13.43 -1.89
CA ARG A 129 9.58 13.82 -1.93
C ARG A 129 8.98 13.58 -3.31
N GLY A 130 7.67 13.28 -3.37
CA GLY A 130 6.96 13.24 -4.63
C GLY A 130 6.86 14.62 -5.26
N PRO A 131 7.31 14.83 -6.51
CA PRO A 131 7.39 16.16 -7.13
C PRO A 131 6.02 16.73 -7.49
N LEU A 132 5.96 18.06 -7.55
CA LEU A 132 4.81 18.84 -7.99
C LEU A 132 5.23 19.86 -9.03
N ASP A 133 4.38 20.04 -10.05
CA ASP A 133 4.50 21.17 -10.96
C ASP A 133 3.92 22.43 -10.30
N GLU A 134 4.81 23.23 -9.73
CA GLU A 134 4.44 24.45 -9.03
C GLU A 134 3.83 25.53 -9.94
N SER A 135 3.92 25.39 -11.27
CA SER A 135 3.33 26.32 -12.23
C SER A 135 1.80 26.17 -12.35
N ASN A 136 1.26 25.00 -11.99
CA ASN A 136 -0.16 24.71 -12.12
C ASN A 136 -1.01 25.36 -11.01
N PHE A 137 -0.39 25.67 -9.86
CA PHE A 137 -1.08 26.23 -8.70
C PHE A 137 -0.47 27.55 -8.26
N TYR A 138 -1.28 28.58 -8.28
CA TYR A 138 -0.86 29.95 -7.94
C TYR A 138 -2.03 30.78 -7.43
N LYS A 139 -1.71 31.77 -6.63
CA LYS A 139 -2.68 32.70 -6.06
C LYS A 139 -3.23 33.62 -7.14
N LEU A 140 -4.53 33.68 -7.28
CA LEU A 140 -5.20 34.64 -8.16
C LEU A 140 -5.22 36.05 -7.55
N PRO A 141 -5.09 37.11 -8.35
CA PRO A 141 -5.30 38.46 -7.88
C PRO A 141 -6.68 38.66 -7.23
N LYS A 142 -6.74 39.46 -6.17
CA LYS A 142 -7.96 39.69 -5.38
C LYS A 142 -9.22 40.02 -6.23
N PRO A 143 -9.15 40.86 -7.25
CA PRO A 143 -10.32 41.14 -8.12
C PRO A 143 -10.83 39.89 -8.84
N LYS A 144 -9.92 38.98 -9.29
CA LYS A 144 -10.30 37.71 -9.92
C LYS A 144 -10.94 36.75 -8.92
N LYS A 145 -10.39 36.65 -7.72
CA LYS A 145 -10.96 35.84 -6.61
C LYS A 145 -12.39 36.31 -6.27
N ILE A 146 -12.62 37.61 -6.15
CA ILE A 146 -13.95 38.18 -5.89
C ILE A 146 -14.91 37.87 -7.03
N LYS A 147 -14.46 38.08 -8.28
CA LYS A 147 -15.27 37.74 -9.48
C LYS A 147 -15.68 36.27 -9.46
N LEU A 148 -14.74 35.37 -9.15
CA LEU A 148 -14.97 33.93 -9.08
C LEU A 148 -16.00 33.55 -7.99
N LYS A 149 -15.86 34.08 -6.77
CA LYS A 149 -16.85 33.90 -5.69
C LYS A 149 -18.25 34.38 -6.11
N ASN A 150 -18.35 35.52 -6.80
CA ASN A 150 -19.62 36.03 -7.30
C ASN A 150 -20.21 35.19 -8.44
N THR A 151 -19.38 34.68 -9.34
CA THR A 151 -19.81 33.78 -10.42
C THR A 151 -20.51 32.54 -9.89
N PHE A 152 -20.01 31.98 -8.79
CA PHE A 152 -20.60 30.80 -8.15
C PHE A 152 -21.64 31.14 -7.05
N GLY A 153 -22.02 32.41 -6.88
CA GLY A 153 -23.03 32.81 -5.88
C GLY A 153 -22.59 32.63 -4.43
N LEU A 154 -21.28 32.51 -4.17
CA LEU A 154 -20.75 32.27 -2.82
C LEU A 154 -20.71 33.54 -1.95
N GLY A 155 -20.88 34.73 -2.57
CA GLY A 155 -20.77 36.02 -1.87
C GLY A 155 -19.34 36.47 -1.66
N ARG A 156 -19.09 37.76 -1.97
CA ARG A 156 -17.72 38.35 -1.92
C ARG A 156 -17.06 38.31 -0.55
N ASN A 157 -17.87 38.38 0.52
CA ASN A 157 -17.39 38.44 1.91
C ASN A 157 -17.47 37.08 2.64
N SER A 158 -17.80 36.00 1.91
CA SER A 158 -17.86 34.67 2.55
C SER A 158 -16.48 34.18 2.95
N PHE A 159 -16.37 33.61 4.14
CA PHE A 159 -15.20 32.89 4.62
C PHE A 159 -15.35 31.41 4.28
N ILE A 160 -14.44 30.89 3.47
CA ILE A 160 -14.55 29.55 2.91
C ILE A 160 -13.44 28.66 3.46
N VAL A 161 -13.82 27.66 4.26
CA VAL A 161 -12.95 26.57 4.68
C VAL A 161 -13.02 25.49 3.60
N GLY A 162 -11.88 25.10 3.06
CA GLY A 162 -11.82 24.16 1.95
C GLY A 162 -11.13 22.85 2.29
N PHE A 163 -11.56 21.78 1.61
CA PHE A 163 -10.91 20.47 1.63
C PHE A 163 -11.05 19.79 0.28
N VAL A 164 -9.91 19.45 -0.32
CA VAL A 164 -9.79 18.70 -1.59
C VAL A 164 -9.31 17.29 -1.27
N PHE A 165 -10.11 16.28 -1.59
CA PHE A 165 -9.82 14.91 -1.18
C PHE A 165 -10.62 13.88 -1.96
N ARG A 166 -10.10 12.66 -2.04
CA ARG A 166 -10.94 11.51 -2.35
C ARG A 166 -11.71 11.10 -1.10
N ASN A 167 -13.03 10.93 -1.20
CA ASN A 167 -13.88 10.59 -0.05
C ASN A 167 -13.63 9.15 0.43
N GLN A 168 -12.56 8.98 1.20
CA GLN A 168 -12.14 7.73 1.82
C GLN A 168 -12.25 7.84 3.35
N LEU A 169 -12.38 6.69 4.03
CA LEU A 169 -12.53 6.65 5.49
C LEU A 169 -11.38 7.38 6.23
N ARG A 170 -10.16 7.28 5.71
CA ARG A 170 -8.96 7.92 6.30
C ARG A 170 -8.96 9.45 6.26
N LYS A 171 -9.90 10.08 5.59
CA LYS A 171 -9.97 11.56 5.42
C LYS A 171 -10.74 12.29 6.52
N SER A 172 -11.03 11.63 7.64
CA SER A 172 -11.58 12.22 8.88
C SER A 172 -12.71 13.24 8.67
N VAL A 173 -13.58 12.99 7.69
CA VAL A 173 -14.70 13.89 7.34
C VAL A 173 -15.65 14.16 8.52
N PRO A 174 -15.99 13.16 9.38
CA PRO A 174 -16.80 13.41 10.57
C PRO A 174 -16.21 14.50 11.49
N ASN A 175 -14.90 14.41 11.76
CA ASN A 175 -14.18 15.35 12.61
C ASN A 175 -14.16 16.77 12.01
N LEU A 176 -14.03 16.88 10.67
CA LEU A 176 -14.09 18.17 9.98
C LEU A 176 -15.48 18.80 10.09
N ILE A 177 -16.54 18.03 9.86
CA ILE A 177 -17.92 18.51 9.95
C ILE A 177 -18.24 18.98 11.36
N GLU A 178 -17.87 18.20 12.38
CA GLU A 178 -18.03 18.57 13.78
C GLU A 178 -17.22 19.83 14.12
N GLY A 179 -15.95 19.88 13.74
CA GLY A 179 -15.08 21.04 13.98
C GLY A 179 -15.59 22.30 13.31
N PHE A 180 -16.06 22.22 12.07
CA PHE A 180 -16.69 23.34 11.38
C PHE A 180 -18.00 23.78 12.05
N LYS A 181 -18.81 22.83 12.51
CA LYS A 181 -20.03 23.14 13.27
C LYS A 181 -19.72 23.88 14.58
N LEU A 182 -18.72 23.42 15.34
CA LEU A 182 -18.27 24.10 16.57
C LEU A 182 -17.78 25.53 16.28
N PHE A 183 -17.05 25.73 15.17
CA PHE A 183 -16.68 27.07 14.74
C PHE A 183 -17.91 27.96 14.44
N LEU A 184 -18.91 27.42 13.74
CA LEU A 184 -20.15 28.16 13.46
C LEU A 184 -20.97 28.46 14.71
N ASP A 185 -20.95 27.58 15.70
CA ASP A 185 -21.67 27.80 16.97
C ASP A 185 -21.04 28.96 17.77
N ASN A 186 -19.74 29.10 17.70
CA ASN A 186 -19.02 30.23 18.28
C ASN A 186 -19.19 31.53 17.46
N ASN A 187 -19.65 31.43 16.21
CA ASN A 187 -19.80 32.55 15.28
C ASN A 187 -21.22 32.58 14.66
N PRO A 188 -22.29 32.72 15.44
CA PRO A 188 -23.68 32.63 14.94
C PRO A 188 -23.99 33.65 13.83
N GLN A 189 -23.28 34.78 13.79
CA GLN A 189 -23.41 35.81 12.74
C GLN A 189 -22.97 35.32 11.35
N LEU A 190 -22.22 34.20 11.28
CA LEU A 190 -21.76 33.62 10.01
C LEU A 190 -22.71 32.53 9.48
N LYS A 191 -23.78 32.22 10.22
CA LYS A 191 -24.79 31.24 9.80
C LYS A 191 -25.78 31.86 8.81
N GLY A 192 -26.34 31.02 7.95
CA GLY A 192 -27.41 31.37 7.01
C GLY A 192 -26.95 31.65 5.59
N ALA A 193 -27.93 31.68 4.66
CA ALA A 193 -27.64 31.73 3.23
C ALA A 193 -27.33 33.15 2.70
N ASN A 194 -27.88 34.20 3.32
CA ASN A 194 -27.91 35.56 2.77
C ASN A 194 -27.53 36.64 3.81
N ASN A 195 -26.43 36.45 4.51
CA ASN A 195 -25.99 37.46 5.47
C ASN A 195 -25.11 38.53 4.78
N ALA A 196 -25.50 39.80 4.85
CA ALA A 196 -24.74 40.91 4.30
C ALA A 196 -23.34 41.08 4.92
N ALA A 197 -23.16 40.60 6.17
CA ALA A 197 -21.87 40.59 6.86
C ALA A 197 -20.93 39.49 6.37
N GLY A 198 -21.38 38.61 5.50
CA GLY A 198 -20.66 37.42 5.05
C GLY A 198 -21.17 36.15 5.73
N THR A 199 -20.92 35.01 5.12
CA THR A 199 -21.26 33.67 5.63
C THR A 199 -20.01 32.81 5.69
N ALA A 200 -19.98 31.80 6.55
CA ALA A 200 -18.96 30.77 6.47
C ALA A 200 -19.48 29.57 5.69
N LYS A 201 -18.67 29.03 4.80
CA LYS A 201 -18.97 27.85 3.99
C LYS A 201 -17.86 26.80 4.11
N LEU A 202 -18.27 25.54 4.10
CA LEU A 202 -17.36 24.41 3.98
C LEU A 202 -17.39 23.91 2.53
N LEU A 203 -16.30 24.13 1.80
CA LEU A 203 -16.13 23.68 0.42
C LEU A 203 -15.45 22.32 0.43
N LEU A 204 -16.16 21.29 -0.01
CA LEU A 204 -15.68 19.92 -0.10
C LEU A 204 -15.56 19.52 -1.57
N HIS A 205 -14.35 19.56 -2.10
CA HIS A 205 -14.06 19.12 -3.46
C HIS A 205 -13.81 17.61 -3.44
N THR A 206 -14.85 16.83 -3.68
CA THR A 206 -14.83 15.37 -3.59
C THR A 206 -16.06 14.72 -4.23
N ASN A 207 -16.01 13.39 -4.38
CA ASN A 207 -17.17 12.60 -4.76
C ASN A 207 -18.07 12.33 -3.54
N PHE A 208 -19.30 12.83 -3.59
CA PHE A 208 -20.28 12.65 -2.52
C PHE A 208 -20.93 11.25 -2.52
N SER A 209 -20.78 10.49 -3.59
CA SER A 209 -21.33 9.12 -3.72
C SER A 209 -20.38 8.04 -3.21
N GLU A 210 -19.14 8.40 -2.82
CA GLU A 210 -18.15 7.49 -2.26
C GLU A 210 -18.00 7.70 -0.75
N GLY A 211 -17.46 6.72 -0.03
CA GLY A 211 -16.94 6.80 1.34
C GLY A 211 -17.95 7.33 2.36
N TRP A 212 -17.65 8.46 3.01
CA TRP A 212 -18.47 9.04 4.05
C TRP A 212 -19.77 9.65 3.50
N GLY A 213 -20.90 9.38 4.16
CA GLY A 213 -22.18 10.01 3.86
C GLY A 213 -22.23 11.47 4.35
N ILE A 214 -21.58 12.39 3.63
CA ILE A 214 -21.32 13.78 4.04
C ILE A 214 -22.59 14.49 4.48
N MET A 215 -23.66 14.44 3.69
CA MET A 215 -24.92 15.13 4.02
C MET A 215 -25.64 14.49 5.21
N LYS A 216 -25.47 13.18 5.41
CA LYS A 216 -25.98 12.49 6.61
C LYS A 216 -25.25 12.98 7.86
N LEU A 217 -23.93 13.02 7.83
CA LEU A 217 -23.10 13.55 8.92
C LEU A 217 -23.41 15.01 9.22
N ALA A 218 -23.57 15.85 8.20
CA ALA A 218 -23.96 17.24 8.37
C ALA A 218 -25.30 17.38 9.12
N LYS A 219 -26.29 16.57 8.75
CA LYS A 219 -27.60 16.55 9.42
C LYS A 219 -27.49 16.06 10.86
N GLU A 220 -26.71 15.02 11.14
CA GLU A 220 -26.48 14.48 12.48
C GLU A 220 -25.86 15.53 13.42
N HIS A 221 -24.93 16.35 12.91
CA HIS A 221 -24.33 17.45 13.66
C HIS A 221 -25.16 18.76 13.65
N GLY A 222 -26.33 18.76 13.03
CA GLY A 222 -27.17 19.96 12.93
C GLY A 222 -26.56 21.08 12.10
N LEU A 223 -25.76 20.74 11.09
CA LEU A 223 -25.22 21.67 10.12
C LEU A 223 -26.21 21.86 8.97
N GLU A 224 -26.54 23.12 8.65
CA GLU A 224 -27.42 23.43 7.53
C GLU A 224 -26.79 23.02 6.20
N ALA A 225 -27.56 22.40 5.32
CA ALA A 225 -27.09 21.98 3.99
C ALA A 225 -26.52 23.14 3.18
N SER A 226 -27.06 24.35 3.34
CA SER A 226 -26.58 25.58 2.71
C SER A 226 -25.15 26.01 3.13
N SER A 227 -24.65 25.46 4.25
CA SER A 227 -23.27 25.70 4.72
C SER A 227 -22.23 24.87 3.99
N ILE A 228 -22.67 23.79 3.28
CA ILE A 228 -21.77 22.91 2.52
C ILE A 228 -21.91 23.19 1.03
N VAL A 229 -20.80 23.49 0.40
CA VAL A 229 -20.69 23.64 -1.06
C VAL A 229 -19.71 22.64 -1.63
N THR A 230 -19.93 22.24 -2.87
CA THR A 230 -19.07 21.27 -3.56
C THR A 230 -18.89 21.66 -5.02
N THR A 231 -17.92 21.04 -5.66
CA THR A 231 -17.64 21.21 -7.07
C THR A 231 -18.41 20.18 -7.89
N TYR A 232 -19.15 20.65 -8.87
CA TYR A 232 -19.76 19.84 -9.91
C TYR A 232 -19.03 20.03 -11.24
N ILE A 233 -18.96 18.99 -12.03
CA ILE A 233 -18.42 19.00 -13.39
C ILE A 233 -19.33 18.27 -14.35
N CYS A 234 -19.48 18.81 -15.55
CA CYS A 234 -20.21 18.16 -16.62
C CYS A 234 -19.29 17.25 -17.43
N SER A 235 -19.64 15.96 -17.54
CA SER A 235 -18.89 14.99 -18.35
C SER A 235 -19.00 15.24 -19.86
N ALA A 236 -20.03 15.98 -20.32
CA ALA A 236 -20.23 16.25 -21.73
C ALA A 236 -19.52 17.53 -22.21
N CYS A 237 -19.61 18.64 -21.45
CA CYS A 237 -19.03 19.92 -21.89
C CYS A 237 -17.81 20.39 -21.10
N GLY A 238 -17.40 19.67 -20.03
CA GLY A 238 -16.25 20.02 -19.21
C GLY A 238 -16.40 21.30 -18.37
N ARG A 239 -17.57 21.93 -18.37
CA ARG A 239 -17.83 23.11 -17.53
C ARG A 239 -18.12 22.68 -16.10
N TYR A 240 -17.65 23.46 -15.13
CA TYR A 240 -17.80 23.21 -13.72
C TYR A 240 -18.52 24.33 -13.00
N GLY A 241 -19.04 24.04 -11.82
CA GLY A 241 -19.65 25.01 -10.91
C GLY A 241 -19.36 24.64 -9.47
N VAL A 242 -19.50 25.62 -8.57
CA VAL A 242 -19.34 25.41 -7.13
C VAL A 242 -20.57 25.96 -6.43
N HIS A 243 -21.39 25.06 -5.87
CA HIS A 243 -22.64 25.42 -5.20
C HIS A 243 -23.02 24.38 -4.15
N GLN A 244 -24.14 24.57 -3.46
CA GLN A 244 -24.68 23.59 -2.51
C GLN A 244 -24.86 22.22 -3.19
N TYR A 245 -24.66 21.15 -2.42
CA TYR A 245 -24.90 19.79 -2.92
C TYR A 245 -26.41 19.55 -3.14
N GLU A 246 -26.76 19.17 -4.36
CA GLU A 246 -28.15 18.97 -4.84
C GLU A 246 -28.43 17.51 -5.24
N GLY A 247 -27.50 16.59 -4.95
CA GLY A 247 -27.61 15.18 -5.31
C GLY A 247 -26.75 14.81 -6.52
N PRO A 248 -26.65 13.50 -6.85
CA PRO A 248 -25.98 13.03 -8.07
C PRO A 248 -26.86 13.22 -9.30
N ASP A 249 -26.28 12.99 -10.48
CA ASP A 249 -26.95 12.90 -11.78
C ASP A 249 -27.81 14.11 -12.13
N GLN A 250 -27.27 15.32 -11.91
CA GLN A 250 -27.92 16.57 -12.29
C GLN A 250 -27.86 16.81 -13.80
N ASP A 251 -28.85 17.49 -14.32
CA ASP A 251 -28.80 18.01 -15.70
C ASP A 251 -27.83 19.19 -15.77
N CYS A 252 -27.04 19.26 -16.82
CA CYS A 252 -26.02 20.31 -16.92
C CYS A 252 -26.67 21.69 -17.15
N PRO A 253 -26.39 22.69 -16.29
CA PRO A 253 -26.95 24.03 -16.48
C PRO A 253 -26.31 24.82 -17.64
N PHE A 254 -25.26 24.28 -18.26
CA PHE A 254 -24.52 24.94 -19.33
C PHE A 254 -24.81 24.39 -20.72
N CYS A 255 -24.99 23.09 -20.88
CA CYS A 255 -25.23 22.43 -22.16
C CYS A 255 -26.52 21.60 -22.19
N GLU A 256 -27.28 21.59 -21.09
CA GLU A 256 -28.58 20.92 -20.93
C GLU A 256 -28.52 19.40 -21.07
N GLU A 257 -27.31 18.81 -21.18
CA GLU A 257 -27.15 17.36 -21.24
C GLU A 257 -27.63 16.71 -19.94
N LYS A 258 -28.45 15.67 -20.08
CA LYS A 258 -29.13 15.00 -18.98
C LYS A 258 -28.15 14.17 -18.15
N LYS A 259 -28.28 14.23 -16.81
CA LYS A 259 -27.51 13.41 -15.85
C LYS A 259 -25.99 13.48 -16.04
N SER A 260 -25.49 14.55 -16.64
CA SER A 260 -24.07 14.72 -16.98
C SER A 260 -23.29 15.56 -15.96
N TYR A 261 -23.98 16.18 -14.99
CA TYR A 261 -23.41 17.12 -14.04
C TYR A 261 -23.35 16.52 -12.65
N ASN A 262 -22.13 16.06 -12.27
CA ASN A 262 -21.89 15.30 -11.06
C ASN A 262 -20.75 15.91 -10.23
N THR A 263 -20.67 15.52 -8.96
CA THR A 263 -19.53 15.86 -8.12
C THR A 263 -18.25 15.18 -8.64
N THR A 264 -17.11 15.82 -8.40
CA THR A 264 -15.82 15.37 -8.95
C THR A 264 -15.41 14.00 -8.43
N GLY A 265 -14.84 13.15 -9.28
CA GLY A 265 -14.38 11.81 -8.97
C GLY A 265 -13.22 11.38 -9.87
N ILE A 266 -12.76 10.12 -9.71
CA ILE A 266 -11.61 9.58 -10.47
C ILE A 266 -11.86 9.63 -11.99
N GLN A 267 -13.07 9.35 -12.42
CA GLN A 267 -13.43 9.29 -13.85
C GLN A 267 -13.92 10.63 -14.42
N SER A 268 -14.23 11.59 -13.57
CA SER A 268 -14.78 12.88 -13.96
C SER A 268 -14.22 13.95 -13.03
N GLY A 269 -13.06 14.46 -13.37
CA GLY A 269 -12.36 15.51 -12.63
C GLY A 269 -12.36 16.85 -13.37
N VAL A 270 -12.11 17.92 -12.62
CA VAL A 270 -11.80 19.24 -13.19
C VAL A 270 -10.38 19.26 -13.73
N THR A 271 -10.08 20.16 -14.66
CA THR A 271 -8.70 20.40 -15.10
C THR A 271 -7.87 21.05 -13.98
N GLU A 272 -6.55 20.97 -14.06
CA GLU A 272 -5.65 21.62 -13.08
C GLU A 272 -5.91 23.12 -12.97
N SER A 273 -6.16 23.80 -14.08
CA SER A 273 -6.53 25.21 -14.08
C SER A 273 -7.85 25.47 -13.33
N GLN A 274 -8.86 24.63 -13.53
CA GLN A 274 -10.13 24.70 -12.80
C GLN A 274 -9.93 24.36 -11.31
N LEU A 275 -9.09 23.39 -10.99
CA LEU A 275 -8.74 23.05 -9.61
C LEU A 275 -8.02 24.22 -8.92
N ASN A 276 -7.11 24.89 -9.61
CA ASN A 276 -6.49 26.11 -9.12
C ASN A 276 -7.53 27.19 -8.79
N GLU A 277 -8.56 27.37 -9.64
CA GLU A 277 -9.67 28.28 -9.33
C GLU A 277 -10.45 27.85 -8.10
N VAL A 278 -10.70 26.53 -7.92
CA VAL A 278 -11.37 25.98 -6.72
C VAL A 278 -10.57 26.28 -5.45
N TYR A 279 -9.25 26.08 -5.45
CA TYR A 279 -8.41 26.46 -4.30
C TYR A 279 -8.49 27.96 -4.03
N ASN A 280 -8.52 28.80 -5.07
CA ASN A 280 -8.60 30.25 -4.91
C ASN A 280 -9.96 30.74 -4.38
N LEU A 281 -11.02 29.94 -4.36
CA LEU A 281 -12.25 30.24 -3.64
C LEU A 281 -12.08 30.20 -2.12
N MET A 282 -11.15 29.39 -1.61
CA MET A 282 -10.93 29.15 -0.20
C MET A 282 -10.20 30.32 0.48
N ASP A 283 -10.41 30.48 1.78
CA ASP A 283 -9.70 31.43 2.64
C ASP A 283 -8.77 30.71 3.62
N VAL A 284 -9.05 29.44 3.90
CA VAL A 284 -8.22 28.51 4.67
C VAL A 284 -8.43 27.10 4.13
N TYR A 285 -7.40 26.30 4.12
CA TYR A 285 -7.44 24.89 3.72
C TYR A 285 -7.29 24.00 4.96
N CYS A 286 -8.25 23.12 5.21
CA CYS A 286 -8.24 22.21 6.36
C CYS A 286 -8.14 20.77 5.90
N HIS A 287 -7.09 20.08 6.32
CA HIS A 287 -6.78 18.72 5.91
C HIS A 287 -6.67 17.77 7.12
N PRO A 288 -7.80 17.35 7.70
CA PRO A 288 -7.79 16.30 8.70
C PRO A 288 -7.67 14.93 8.02
N PHE A 289 -6.88 14.05 8.60
CA PHE A 289 -6.71 12.67 8.10
C PHE A 289 -6.15 11.75 9.18
N THR A 290 -6.30 10.44 8.99
CA THR A 290 -5.81 9.46 9.97
C THR A 290 -4.35 9.12 9.78
N SER A 291 -3.89 9.06 8.55
CA SER A 291 -2.49 8.89 8.11
C SER A 291 -2.38 9.06 6.59
N GLY A 292 -1.17 9.34 6.08
CA GLY A 292 -0.89 9.45 4.66
C GLY A 292 0.61 9.43 4.35
N GLY A 293 0.99 8.96 3.17
CA GLY A 293 2.38 8.92 2.73
C GLY A 293 2.88 10.29 2.26
N GLN A 294 2.08 10.95 1.42
CA GLN A 294 2.20 12.35 1.03
C GLN A 294 0.82 12.85 0.60
N GLU A 295 0.33 13.87 1.26
CA GLU A 295 -0.98 14.45 0.99
C GLU A 295 -0.83 15.62 0.02
N ILE A 296 -0.76 15.33 -1.29
CA ILE A 296 -0.55 16.31 -2.37
C ILE A 296 -1.46 17.55 -2.25
N PRO A 297 -2.75 17.44 -1.91
CA PRO A 297 -3.61 18.62 -1.79
C PRO A 297 -3.17 19.64 -0.72
N ILE A 298 -2.33 19.26 0.25
CA ILE A 298 -1.73 20.21 1.21
C ILE A 298 -0.72 21.09 0.49
N GLN A 299 0.12 20.49 -0.36
CA GLN A 299 1.13 21.22 -1.12
C GLN A 299 0.48 22.11 -2.18
N GLU A 300 -0.56 21.64 -2.88
CA GLU A 300 -1.33 22.46 -3.84
C GLU A 300 -1.97 23.69 -3.15
N ALA A 301 -2.57 23.49 -1.97
CA ALA A 301 -3.13 24.59 -1.18
C ALA A 301 -2.07 25.61 -0.76
N LYS A 302 -0.86 25.14 -0.38
CA LYS A 302 0.28 26.03 -0.06
C LYS A 302 0.78 26.79 -1.30
N LEU A 303 0.80 26.15 -2.49
CA LEU A 303 1.17 26.83 -3.74
C LEU A 303 0.22 27.97 -4.10
N VAL A 304 -1.05 27.88 -3.68
CA VAL A 304 -2.05 28.95 -3.81
C VAL A 304 -1.96 30.00 -2.67
N GLU A 305 -0.98 29.86 -1.80
CA GLU A 305 -0.77 30.72 -0.60
C GLU A 305 -1.96 30.70 0.39
N LEU A 306 -2.59 29.54 0.58
CA LEU A 306 -3.58 29.36 1.63
C LEU A 306 -2.93 29.02 2.96
N PRO A 307 -3.39 29.59 4.08
CA PRO A 307 -3.14 29.02 5.39
C PRO A 307 -3.65 27.59 5.43
N THR A 308 -2.85 26.65 5.89
CA THR A 308 -3.20 25.24 5.94
C THR A 308 -3.30 24.74 7.38
N LEU A 309 -4.38 24.02 7.70
CA LEU A 309 -4.62 23.35 8.97
C LEU A 309 -4.46 21.86 8.73
N VAL A 310 -3.51 21.20 9.38
CA VAL A 310 -3.09 19.84 9.04
C VAL A 310 -2.98 18.99 10.30
N THR A 311 -3.50 17.76 10.29
CA THR A 311 -3.30 16.82 11.40
C THR A 311 -1.81 16.57 11.59
N ASN A 312 -1.32 16.82 12.81
CA ASN A 312 0.11 16.72 13.13
C ASN A 312 0.53 15.27 13.41
N TYR A 313 0.36 14.41 12.40
CA TYR A 313 0.74 12.99 12.42
C TYR A 313 1.11 12.52 11.02
N SER A 314 1.94 11.48 10.93
CA SER A 314 2.35 10.90 9.66
C SER A 314 3.01 11.96 8.75
N CYS A 315 2.78 11.97 7.45
CA CYS A 315 3.31 13.02 6.56
C CYS A 315 2.84 14.44 6.92
N GLY A 316 1.82 14.58 7.75
CA GLY A 316 1.36 15.86 8.26
C GLY A 316 2.38 16.54 9.16
N GLU A 317 3.21 15.76 9.88
CA GLU A 317 4.32 16.31 10.71
C GLU A 317 5.28 17.14 9.86
N ASP A 318 5.57 16.69 8.63
CA ASP A 318 6.44 17.40 7.68
C ASP A 318 5.88 18.78 7.31
N SER A 319 4.56 18.91 7.25
CA SER A 319 3.87 20.16 6.94
C SER A 319 3.68 21.08 8.15
N CYS A 320 3.79 20.53 9.37
CA CYS A 320 3.57 21.25 10.63
C CYS A 320 4.86 21.81 11.25
N VAL A 321 6.03 21.62 10.62
CA VAL A 321 7.26 22.30 11.01
C VAL A 321 7.13 23.81 10.76
N GLU A 322 7.86 24.63 11.50
CA GLU A 322 7.76 26.09 11.45
C GLU A 322 7.97 26.63 10.03
N GLU A 323 8.95 26.11 9.32
CA GLU A 323 9.32 26.52 7.97
C GLU A 323 8.25 26.18 6.92
N ALA A 324 7.42 25.19 7.22
CA ALA A 324 6.32 24.77 6.32
C ALA A 324 5.02 25.53 6.58
N ALA A 325 4.92 26.25 7.68
CA ALA A 325 3.85 27.18 8.02
C ALA A 325 2.41 26.60 8.02
N SER A 326 2.21 25.32 8.35
CA SER A 326 0.87 24.82 8.65
C SER A 326 0.54 25.03 10.13
N PHE A 327 -0.73 25.22 10.41
CA PHE A 327 -1.26 25.20 11.77
C PHE A 327 -1.56 23.74 12.16
N PRO A 328 -0.87 23.18 13.16
CA PRO A 328 -1.09 21.79 13.56
C PRO A 328 -2.48 21.60 14.17
N LEU A 329 -3.13 20.53 13.77
CA LEU A 329 -4.35 20.03 14.40
C LEU A 329 -3.98 18.95 15.41
N ASP A 330 -4.47 19.10 16.64
CA ASP A 330 -4.31 18.11 17.69
C ASP A 330 -5.11 16.84 17.33
N TRP A 331 -4.66 15.71 17.85
CA TRP A 331 -5.27 14.42 17.55
C TRP A 331 -5.12 13.44 18.72
N ALA A 332 -5.97 12.45 18.76
CA ALA A 332 -5.89 11.30 19.68
C ALA A 332 -5.48 10.04 18.92
N GLU A 333 -4.70 9.21 19.56
CA GLU A 333 -4.29 7.91 19.03
C GLU A 333 -5.44 6.91 19.07
N TYR A 334 -5.60 6.13 17.99
CA TYR A 334 -6.33 4.87 18.03
C TYR A 334 -5.61 3.81 17.21
N ARG A 335 -5.87 2.53 17.54
CA ARG A 335 -5.37 1.40 16.78
C ARG A 335 -6.37 1.01 15.70
N GLU A 336 -5.90 0.96 14.46
CA GLU A 336 -6.72 0.49 13.35
C GLU A 336 -6.91 -1.01 13.46
N HIS A 337 -8.16 -1.45 13.43
CA HIS A 337 -8.48 -2.86 13.52
C HIS A 337 -7.92 -3.63 12.31
N GLY A 338 -7.26 -4.75 12.57
CA GLY A 338 -6.71 -5.67 11.55
C GLY A 338 -5.27 -5.38 11.16
N THR A 339 -4.85 -4.12 11.15
CA THR A 339 -3.46 -3.74 10.83
C THR A 339 -2.65 -3.42 12.08
N GLU A 340 -3.32 -3.12 13.19
CA GLU A 340 -2.73 -2.63 14.44
C GLU A 340 -1.95 -1.31 14.28
N PHE A 341 -2.12 -0.63 13.16
CA PHE A 341 -1.48 0.66 12.94
C PHE A 341 -2.03 1.73 13.88
N ILE A 342 -1.12 2.55 14.37
CA ILE A 342 -1.46 3.80 15.03
C ILE A 342 -2.00 4.76 13.98
N LYS A 343 -3.19 5.26 14.21
CA LYS A 343 -3.87 6.23 13.37
C LYS A 343 -4.30 7.42 14.21
N ALA A 344 -4.36 8.59 13.58
CA ALA A 344 -4.82 9.82 14.22
C ALA A 344 -6.34 9.99 14.10
N SER A 345 -7.00 10.24 15.22
CA SER A 345 -8.33 10.84 15.25
C SER A 345 -8.17 12.34 15.52
N THR A 346 -8.30 13.16 14.48
CA THR A 346 -8.14 14.62 14.58
C THR A 346 -9.18 15.22 15.53
N ASP A 347 -8.77 16.06 16.48
CA ASP A 347 -9.69 16.67 17.44
C ASP A 347 -10.57 17.75 16.78
N PRO A 348 -11.91 17.60 16.76
CA PRO A 348 -12.83 18.62 16.24
C PRO A 348 -12.69 19.97 16.91
N LYS A 349 -12.35 20.00 18.21
CA LYS A 349 -12.12 21.27 18.95
C LYS A 349 -10.88 21.97 18.47
N SER A 350 -9.83 21.22 18.17
CA SER A 350 -8.61 21.77 17.56
C SER A 350 -8.89 22.31 16.17
N ILE A 351 -9.69 21.61 15.35
CA ILE A 351 -10.14 22.10 14.04
C ILE A 351 -10.87 23.45 14.21
N ALA A 352 -11.88 23.52 15.09
CA ALA A 352 -12.64 24.74 15.34
C ALA A 352 -11.73 25.90 15.82
N LYS A 353 -10.80 25.63 16.74
CA LYS A 353 -9.84 26.61 17.27
C LYS A 353 -8.93 27.16 16.15
N GLN A 354 -8.40 26.31 15.29
CA GLN A 354 -7.51 26.75 14.22
C GLN A 354 -8.26 27.48 13.09
N ILE A 355 -9.50 27.07 12.77
CA ILE A 355 -10.38 27.83 11.87
C ILE A 355 -10.64 29.22 12.46
N GLN A 356 -10.98 29.33 13.75
CA GLN A 356 -11.19 30.60 14.43
C GLN A 356 -9.97 31.50 14.36
N LYS A 357 -8.79 30.96 14.67
CA LYS A 357 -7.53 31.68 14.59
C LYS A 357 -7.29 32.26 13.18
N THR A 358 -7.51 31.45 12.14
CA THR A 358 -7.30 31.91 10.76
C THR A 358 -8.39 32.89 10.30
N PHE A 359 -9.61 32.78 10.81
CA PHE A 359 -10.69 33.72 10.56
C PHE A 359 -10.37 35.11 11.15
N GLU A 360 -9.82 35.16 12.35
CA GLU A 360 -9.43 36.41 13.03
C GLU A 360 -8.20 37.11 12.45
N MET A 361 -7.36 36.37 11.69
CA MET A 361 -6.22 36.94 11.00
C MET A 361 -6.65 37.97 9.96
N THR A 362 -5.88 39.03 9.85
CA THR A 362 -5.98 39.97 8.71
C THR A 362 -5.60 39.26 7.40
N GLU A 363 -6.03 39.83 6.29
CA GLU A 363 -5.66 39.32 4.96
C GLU A 363 -4.13 39.34 4.75
N GLU A 364 -3.45 40.35 5.32
CA GLU A 364 -1.99 40.45 5.24
C GLU A 364 -1.30 39.34 6.04
N GLU A 365 -1.79 39.03 7.25
CA GLU A 365 -1.24 37.93 8.05
C GLU A 365 -1.45 36.57 7.37
N ARG A 366 -2.65 36.30 6.85
CA ARG A 366 -2.89 35.08 6.06
C ARG A 366 -1.97 34.99 4.86
N GLY A 367 -1.76 36.12 4.16
CA GLY A 367 -0.87 36.19 3.02
C GLY A 367 0.59 35.90 3.35
N ARG A 368 1.09 36.40 4.52
CA ARG A 368 2.46 36.08 5.00
C ARG A 368 2.63 34.59 5.27
N TRP A 369 1.70 34.01 6.02
CA TRP A 369 1.72 32.57 6.30
C TRP A 369 1.64 31.73 5.03
N GLY A 370 0.73 32.07 4.13
CA GLY A 370 0.59 31.38 2.86
C GLY A 370 1.85 31.44 2.00
N LYS A 371 2.53 32.63 1.97
CA LYS A 371 3.78 32.78 1.24
C LYS A 371 4.90 31.90 1.78
N ILE A 372 5.07 31.82 3.11
CA ILE A 372 6.06 30.92 3.73
C ILE A 372 5.78 29.47 3.32
N GLY A 373 4.52 29.05 3.39
CA GLY A 373 4.10 27.71 2.95
C GLY A 373 4.41 27.44 1.47
N ARG A 374 4.14 28.40 0.60
CA ARG A 374 4.47 28.31 -0.84
C ARG A 374 5.98 28.18 -1.06
N ASP A 375 6.77 29.06 -0.46
CA ASP A 375 8.22 29.06 -0.64
C ASP A 375 8.83 27.73 -0.14
N TRP A 376 8.28 27.15 0.94
CA TRP A 376 8.67 25.83 1.44
C TRP A 376 8.34 24.71 0.45
N VAL A 377 7.15 24.73 -0.18
CA VAL A 377 6.77 23.72 -1.18
C VAL A 377 7.69 23.80 -2.40
N ILE A 378 7.92 24.99 -2.93
CA ILE A 378 8.82 25.16 -4.08
C ILE A 378 10.22 24.62 -3.76
N LYS A 379 10.74 24.95 -2.58
CA LYS A 379 12.07 24.51 -2.14
C LYS A 379 12.20 22.98 -2.02
N ASN A 380 11.12 22.27 -1.66
CA ASN A 380 11.20 20.88 -1.25
C ASN A 380 10.51 19.89 -2.22
N PHE A 381 9.57 20.37 -3.07
CA PHE A 381 8.72 19.52 -3.90
C PHE A 381 8.73 19.90 -5.37
N SER A 382 9.42 20.98 -5.80
CA SER A 382 9.43 21.35 -7.21
C SER A 382 10.03 20.22 -8.06
N ILE A 383 9.54 20.12 -9.32
CA ILE A 383 10.08 19.17 -10.29
C ILE A 383 11.59 19.38 -10.47
N GLU A 384 12.05 20.63 -10.48
CA GLU A 384 13.47 20.96 -10.58
C GLU A 384 14.28 20.36 -9.40
N LYS A 385 13.80 20.54 -8.16
CA LYS A 385 14.48 20.04 -6.97
C LYS A 385 14.55 18.52 -6.92
N VAL A 386 13.40 17.87 -7.08
CA VAL A 386 13.31 16.41 -6.99
C VAL A 386 13.95 15.75 -8.22
N GLY A 387 13.76 16.32 -9.40
CA GLY A 387 14.37 15.86 -10.65
C GLY A 387 15.88 15.86 -10.57
N LYS A 388 16.47 16.93 -10.01
CA LYS A 388 17.93 17.02 -9.80
C LYS A 388 18.46 15.90 -8.88
N GLU A 389 17.76 15.57 -7.82
CA GLU A 389 18.16 14.48 -6.91
C GLU A 389 18.12 13.11 -7.59
N ILE A 390 17.11 12.89 -8.45
CA ILE A 390 16.99 11.67 -9.27
C ILE A 390 18.10 11.63 -10.32
N GLU A 391 18.38 12.74 -10.99
CA GLU A 391 19.47 12.88 -11.97
C GLU A 391 20.84 12.60 -11.33
N GLU A 392 21.14 13.23 -10.19
CA GLU A 392 22.37 12.97 -9.41
C GLU A 392 22.50 11.49 -9.01
N PHE A 393 21.40 10.82 -8.67
CA PHE A 393 21.43 9.38 -8.43
C PHE A 393 21.75 8.60 -9.69
N ILE A 394 21.08 8.87 -10.82
CA ILE A 394 21.30 8.18 -12.09
C ILE A 394 22.75 8.36 -12.54
N ASP A 395 23.27 9.59 -12.50
CA ASP A 395 24.64 9.91 -12.89
C ASP A 395 25.70 9.26 -11.98
N SER A 396 25.35 8.97 -10.72
CA SER A 396 26.21 8.28 -9.77
C SER A 396 26.24 6.75 -9.94
N CYS A 397 25.32 6.20 -10.73
CA CYS A 397 25.25 4.77 -10.96
C CYS A 397 26.46 4.29 -11.79
N PRO A 398 27.17 3.22 -11.39
CA PRO A 398 28.23 2.66 -12.19
C PRO A 398 27.70 2.04 -13.48
N ASP A 399 28.52 2.07 -14.54
CA ASP A 399 28.26 1.33 -15.76
C ASP A 399 28.04 -0.15 -15.46
N ILE A 400 27.13 -0.79 -16.18
CA ILE A 400 26.82 -2.20 -16.03
C ILE A 400 27.38 -3.01 -17.21
N ASP A 401 27.87 -4.19 -16.90
CA ASP A 401 28.12 -5.22 -17.91
C ASP A 401 26.77 -5.85 -18.29
N VAL A 402 26.15 -5.37 -19.37
CA VAL A 402 24.83 -5.77 -19.86
C VAL A 402 24.75 -7.29 -20.09
N GLU A 403 25.79 -7.88 -20.70
CA GLU A 403 25.80 -9.32 -20.99
C GLU A 403 25.82 -10.14 -19.69
N LYS A 404 26.65 -9.78 -18.75
CA LYS A 404 26.74 -10.45 -17.46
C LYS A 404 25.49 -10.28 -16.60
N ASN A 405 24.84 -9.10 -16.66
CA ASN A 405 23.73 -8.78 -15.76
C ASN A 405 22.37 -9.21 -16.30
N TYR A 406 22.20 -9.30 -17.63
CA TYR A 406 20.90 -9.66 -18.24
C TYR A 406 20.88 -11.01 -18.94
N ASN A 407 22.03 -11.56 -19.32
CA ASN A 407 22.14 -12.93 -19.77
C ASN A 407 22.33 -13.93 -18.61
N VAL A 408 22.02 -13.53 -17.37
CA VAL A 408 21.76 -14.49 -16.30
C VAL A 408 20.45 -15.18 -16.65
N GLU A 409 20.51 -16.09 -17.61
CA GLU A 409 19.58 -17.21 -17.64
C GLU A 409 19.51 -17.73 -16.22
N SER A 410 18.34 -18.04 -15.73
CA SER A 410 18.24 -18.78 -14.48
C SER A 410 19.09 -20.01 -14.70
N ASN A 411 20.22 -20.06 -14.02
CA ASN A 411 21.16 -21.16 -14.14
C ASN A 411 20.48 -22.49 -13.78
N GLN A 412 19.30 -22.44 -13.15
CA GLN A 412 18.45 -23.60 -13.00
C GLN A 412 17.59 -23.76 -14.25
N ASN A 413 17.89 -24.80 -14.99
CA ASN A 413 17.19 -25.12 -16.23
C ASN A 413 16.44 -26.46 -16.10
N PRO A 414 15.15 -26.45 -15.67
CA PRO A 414 14.37 -27.69 -15.53
C PRO A 414 14.17 -28.40 -16.87
N THR A 415 14.50 -27.76 -17.99
CA THR A 415 14.44 -28.33 -19.35
C THR A 415 15.81 -28.65 -19.93
N ALA A 416 16.90 -28.52 -19.15
CA ALA A 416 18.25 -28.84 -19.60
C ALA A 416 18.31 -30.27 -20.17
N ILE A 417 19.03 -30.41 -21.26
CA ILE A 417 19.24 -31.73 -21.88
C ILE A 417 20.43 -32.38 -21.21
N ILE A 418 20.21 -33.43 -20.44
CA ILE A 418 21.26 -34.25 -19.85
C ILE A 418 21.73 -35.28 -20.90
N ASP A 419 23.00 -35.33 -21.14
CA ASP A 419 23.57 -36.27 -22.10
C ASP A 419 23.28 -37.73 -21.69
N SER A 420 22.52 -38.41 -22.53
CA SER A 420 22.06 -39.79 -22.27
C SER A 420 23.24 -40.80 -22.31
N THR A 421 24.39 -40.43 -22.86
CA THR A 421 25.55 -41.32 -23.02
C THR A 421 26.48 -41.35 -21.80
N LEU A 422 26.33 -40.40 -20.85
CA LEU A 422 27.12 -40.34 -19.63
C LEU A 422 26.83 -41.52 -18.69
N GLU A 423 27.82 -41.92 -17.92
CA GLU A 423 27.67 -42.86 -16.82
C GLU A 423 26.79 -42.26 -15.70
N PRO A 424 26.11 -43.07 -14.87
CA PRO A 424 25.20 -42.55 -13.81
C PRO A 424 25.86 -41.52 -12.88
N SER A 425 27.10 -41.72 -12.50
CA SER A 425 27.88 -40.81 -11.66
C SER A 425 28.13 -39.45 -12.34
N GLU A 426 28.39 -39.47 -13.62
CA GLU A 426 28.62 -38.26 -14.42
C GLU A 426 27.31 -37.53 -14.69
N LYS A 427 26.20 -38.28 -14.86
CA LYS A 427 24.84 -37.70 -14.99
C LYS A 427 24.43 -36.94 -13.73
N ILE A 428 24.74 -37.44 -12.52
CA ILE A 428 24.45 -36.71 -11.28
C ILE A 428 25.17 -35.37 -11.29
N ILE A 429 26.46 -35.33 -11.62
CA ILE A 429 27.24 -34.10 -11.69
C ILE A 429 26.65 -33.15 -12.74
N SER A 430 26.27 -33.70 -13.91
CA SER A 430 25.64 -32.94 -14.98
C SER A 430 24.26 -32.37 -14.53
N MET A 431 23.46 -33.14 -13.80
CA MET A 431 22.16 -32.65 -13.26
C MET A 431 22.36 -31.52 -12.25
N TYR A 432 23.31 -31.62 -11.33
CA TYR A 432 23.65 -30.53 -10.42
C TYR A 432 24.04 -29.29 -11.19
N LYS A 433 24.90 -29.43 -12.21
CA LYS A 433 25.41 -28.32 -12.98
C LYS A 433 24.39 -27.75 -13.95
N GLU A 434 23.76 -28.57 -14.79
CA GLU A 434 22.94 -28.11 -15.90
C GLU A 434 21.48 -27.80 -15.47
N ILE A 435 20.95 -28.49 -14.43
CA ILE A 435 19.59 -28.28 -13.94
C ILE A 435 19.56 -27.31 -12.77
N LEU A 436 20.46 -27.46 -11.77
CA LEU A 436 20.47 -26.66 -10.54
C LEU A 436 21.51 -25.54 -10.52
N ASP A 437 22.41 -25.47 -11.51
CA ASP A 437 23.55 -24.57 -11.55
C ASP A 437 24.42 -24.63 -10.28
N MET A 438 24.66 -25.83 -9.82
CA MET A 438 25.49 -26.10 -8.66
C MET A 438 26.70 -26.94 -9.06
N GLU A 439 27.90 -26.52 -8.66
CA GLU A 439 29.05 -27.37 -8.74
C GLU A 439 29.03 -28.38 -7.58
N VAL A 440 29.25 -29.64 -7.90
CA VAL A 440 29.30 -30.74 -6.92
C VAL A 440 30.49 -31.64 -7.21
N THR A 441 31.12 -32.11 -6.16
CA THR A 441 32.23 -33.05 -6.23
C THR A 441 31.85 -34.41 -5.65
N PRO A 442 32.61 -35.50 -5.93
CA PRO A 442 32.33 -36.82 -5.34
C PRO A 442 32.39 -36.87 -3.81
N GLU A 443 32.99 -35.86 -3.16
CA GLU A 443 33.07 -35.72 -1.71
C GLU A 443 31.79 -35.16 -1.09
N ASP A 444 30.93 -34.51 -1.89
CA ASP A 444 29.72 -33.87 -1.44
C ASP A 444 28.66 -34.87 -1.00
N GLN A 445 27.99 -34.57 0.10
CA GLN A 445 26.96 -35.44 0.68
C GLN A 445 25.78 -35.67 -0.30
N GLY A 446 25.36 -34.66 -1.02
CA GLY A 446 24.27 -34.74 -2.00
C GLY A 446 24.62 -35.66 -3.16
N TYR A 447 25.87 -35.56 -3.70
CA TYR A 447 26.32 -36.47 -4.73
C TYR A 447 26.35 -37.94 -4.25
N ARG A 448 26.91 -38.19 -3.06
CA ARG A 448 26.96 -39.54 -2.47
C ARG A 448 25.58 -40.12 -2.20
N HIS A 449 24.65 -39.30 -1.77
CA HIS A 449 23.24 -39.70 -1.57
C HIS A 449 22.64 -40.24 -2.87
N TRP A 450 22.67 -39.48 -3.93
CA TRP A 450 22.06 -39.87 -5.19
C TRP A 450 22.75 -41.07 -5.85
N LEU A 451 24.07 -41.14 -5.73
CA LEU A 451 24.81 -42.32 -6.21
C LEU A 451 24.36 -43.58 -5.46
N SER A 452 24.19 -43.49 -4.13
CA SER A 452 23.71 -44.57 -3.30
C SER A 452 22.27 -44.98 -3.64
N GLU A 453 21.38 -44.03 -3.93
CA GLU A 453 19.99 -44.33 -4.34
C GLU A 453 19.95 -45.07 -5.67
N ILE A 454 20.79 -44.70 -6.64
CA ILE A 454 20.92 -45.43 -7.92
C ILE A 454 21.47 -46.85 -7.67
N GLU A 455 22.48 -47.03 -6.82
CA GLU A 455 23.00 -48.34 -6.43
C GLU A 455 21.97 -49.22 -5.74
N LYS A 456 20.99 -48.63 -5.03
CA LYS A 456 19.89 -49.32 -4.39
C LYS A 456 18.75 -49.64 -5.35
N GLY A 457 18.80 -49.18 -6.61
CA GLY A 457 17.85 -49.54 -7.67
C GLY A 457 16.94 -48.39 -8.13
N ALA A 458 17.15 -47.15 -7.65
CA ALA A 458 16.46 -45.99 -8.23
C ALA A 458 16.87 -45.79 -9.70
N SER A 459 15.92 -45.54 -10.57
CA SER A 459 16.24 -45.24 -11.96
C SER A 459 16.82 -43.83 -12.11
N ILE A 460 17.73 -43.67 -13.06
CA ILE A 460 18.30 -42.33 -13.36
C ILE A 460 17.21 -41.33 -13.76
N GLY A 461 16.12 -41.77 -14.36
CA GLY A 461 14.97 -40.94 -14.73
C GLY A 461 14.18 -40.40 -13.52
N GLU A 462 14.08 -41.21 -12.44
CA GLU A 462 13.47 -40.75 -11.17
C GLU A 462 14.33 -39.69 -10.51
N VAL A 463 15.65 -39.91 -10.50
CA VAL A 463 16.62 -38.93 -9.97
C VAL A 463 16.54 -37.64 -10.78
N GLU A 464 16.56 -37.72 -12.12
CA GLU A 464 16.43 -36.56 -13.00
C GLU A 464 15.10 -35.84 -12.80
N GLY A 465 14.01 -36.57 -12.62
CA GLY A 465 12.71 -36.00 -12.26
C GLY A 465 12.75 -35.16 -10.99
N PHE A 466 13.42 -35.67 -9.94
CA PHE A 466 13.61 -34.93 -8.69
C PHE A 466 14.40 -33.62 -8.89
N PHE A 467 15.50 -33.64 -9.66
CA PHE A 467 16.28 -32.45 -9.97
C PHE A 467 15.46 -31.40 -10.72
N ARG A 468 14.67 -31.84 -11.72
CA ARG A 468 13.79 -30.97 -12.50
C ARG A 468 12.68 -30.36 -11.64
N ASP A 469 12.08 -31.14 -10.76
CA ASP A 469 11.05 -30.65 -9.86
C ASP A 469 11.63 -29.71 -8.80
N THR A 470 12.85 -29.97 -8.31
CA THR A 470 13.57 -29.05 -7.42
C THR A 470 13.82 -27.72 -8.10
N ALA A 471 14.34 -27.71 -9.33
CA ALA A 471 14.56 -26.50 -10.10
C ALA A 471 13.24 -25.73 -10.37
N ARG A 472 12.16 -26.43 -10.72
CA ARG A 472 10.84 -25.81 -10.89
C ARG A 472 10.35 -25.17 -9.60
N ARG A 473 10.44 -25.86 -8.46
CA ARG A 473 10.02 -25.35 -7.14
C ARG A 473 10.83 -24.14 -6.70
N GLU A 474 12.13 -24.10 -6.97
CA GLU A 474 12.97 -22.94 -6.68
C GLU A 474 12.66 -21.75 -7.60
N ILE A 475 12.34 -22.01 -8.88
CA ILE A 475 11.91 -20.98 -9.84
C ILE A 475 10.53 -20.43 -9.46
N GLU A 476 9.60 -21.30 -9.03
CA GLU A 476 8.23 -20.94 -8.68
C GLU A 476 8.12 -20.36 -7.27
N ASN A 477 9.15 -20.48 -6.42
CA ASN A 477 9.21 -19.99 -5.03
C ASN A 477 8.01 -20.44 -4.16
N VAL A 478 7.42 -21.58 -4.48
CA VAL A 478 6.26 -22.15 -3.77
C VAL A 478 6.76 -23.31 -2.90
N LYS A 479 7.11 -22.99 -1.64
CA LYS A 479 7.20 -24.03 -0.62
C LYS A 479 5.77 -24.51 -0.33
N SER A 480 5.49 -25.76 -0.67
CA SER A 480 4.25 -26.42 -0.27
C SER A 480 4.27 -26.67 1.25
N PHE A 481 3.14 -26.49 1.93
CA PHE A 481 3.02 -26.93 3.34
C PHE A 481 3.33 -28.42 3.54
N ARG A 482 3.21 -29.23 2.48
CA ARG A 482 3.59 -30.65 2.49
C ARG A 482 5.08 -30.86 2.76
N ASP A 483 5.93 -29.89 2.41
CA ASP A 483 7.37 -30.00 2.66
C ASP A 483 7.73 -29.94 4.15
N TYR A 484 6.78 -29.52 4.99
CA TYR A 484 6.95 -29.43 6.45
C TYR A 484 6.36 -30.60 7.23
N VAL A 485 5.58 -31.48 6.58
CA VAL A 485 4.95 -32.62 7.22
C VAL A 485 5.62 -33.93 6.79
N ASP A 486 5.71 -34.88 7.71
CA ASP A 486 6.24 -36.21 7.38
C ASP A 486 5.20 -37.00 6.58
N GLU A 487 5.59 -37.58 5.45
CA GLU A 487 4.70 -38.40 4.62
C GLU A 487 4.20 -39.64 5.36
N ASP A 488 5.04 -40.21 6.24
CA ASP A 488 4.80 -41.44 7.01
C ASP A 488 4.53 -41.20 8.48
N ASP A 489 3.96 -40.11 8.90
CA ASP A 489 3.64 -39.89 10.31
C ASP A 489 2.48 -40.77 10.82
N GLY A 490 1.79 -41.50 9.94
CA GLY A 490 0.85 -42.59 10.21
C GLY A 490 -0.40 -42.19 10.99
N GLY A 491 -0.72 -40.89 11.09
CA GLY A 491 -1.81 -40.46 11.95
C GLY A 491 -2.51 -39.18 11.49
N LYS A 492 -3.47 -38.78 12.31
CA LYS A 492 -4.12 -37.48 12.17
C LYS A 492 -3.16 -36.38 12.62
N ARG A 493 -3.23 -35.22 12.00
CA ARG A 493 -2.34 -34.09 12.26
C ARG A 493 -3.09 -32.92 12.85
N MET A 494 -2.52 -32.29 13.87
CA MET A 494 -2.96 -30.97 14.32
C MET A 494 -1.80 -29.99 14.28
N LEU A 495 -2.08 -28.78 13.84
CA LEU A 495 -1.12 -27.69 13.75
C LEU A 495 -1.45 -26.62 14.79
N TYR A 496 -0.45 -26.17 15.53
CA TYR A 496 -0.55 -25.00 16.41
C TYR A 496 0.39 -23.91 15.89
N VAL A 497 -0.16 -22.76 15.55
CA VAL A 497 0.60 -21.66 14.93
C VAL A 497 0.83 -20.55 15.94
N ILE A 498 2.11 -20.17 16.15
CA ILE A 498 2.53 -19.11 17.08
C ILE A 498 3.46 -18.15 16.36
N PRO A 499 2.93 -17.08 15.72
CA PRO A 499 3.73 -16.30 14.78
C PRO A 499 4.69 -15.28 15.40
N GLU A 500 4.47 -14.76 16.65
CA GLU A 500 5.02 -13.45 16.91
C GLU A 500 6.07 -13.33 18.03
N ARG A 501 5.83 -13.77 19.26
CA ARG A 501 6.71 -13.40 20.40
C ARG A 501 7.19 -14.59 21.21
N SER A 502 8.40 -14.49 21.73
CA SER A 502 8.98 -15.52 22.63
C SER A 502 8.12 -15.81 23.86
N SER A 503 7.48 -14.78 24.42
CA SER A 503 6.55 -14.91 25.55
C SER A 503 5.29 -15.70 25.19
N GLU A 504 4.75 -15.51 24.00
CA GLU A 504 3.57 -16.24 23.51
C GLU A 504 3.91 -17.70 23.21
N VAL A 505 5.09 -17.95 22.64
CA VAL A 505 5.62 -19.29 22.42
C VAL A 505 5.73 -20.03 23.77
N PHE A 506 6.30 -19.39 24.78
CA PHE A 506 6.44 -19.99 26.13
C PHE A 506 5.07 -20.23 26.78
N LEU A 507 4.16 -19.26 26.75
CA LEU A 507 2.82 -19.40 27.33
C LEU A 507 2.00 -20.47 26.62
N SER A 508 2.07 -20.55 25.28
CA SER A 508 1.37 -21.57 24.50
C SER A 508 1.81 -22.98 24.80
N SER A 509 3.07 -23.19 25.25
CA SER A 509 3.57 -24.52 25.61
C SER A 509 2.77 -25.18 26.74
N ALA A 510 2.12 -24.40 27.61
CA ALA A 510 1.23 -24.89 28.65
C ALA A 510 -0.04 -25.57 28.11
N LEU A 511 -0.44 -25.30 26.88
CA LEU A 511 -1.62 -25.88 26.24
C LEU A 511 -1.32 -27.22 25.55
N PHE A 512 -0.08 -27.51 25.22
CA PHE A 512 0.28 -28.64 24.36
C PHE A 512 -0.07 -29.98 25.01
N ARG A 513 0.13 -30.11 26.32
CA ARG A 513 -0.32 -31.27 27.06
C ARG A 513 -1.83 -31.47 26.97
N SER A 514 -2.61 -30.45 27.23
CA SER A 514 -4.07 -30.53 27.15
C SER A 514 -4.54 -30.87 25.73
N LEU A 515 -3.89 -30.35 24.70
CA LEU A 515 -4.21 -30.65 23.30
C LEU A 515 -3.95 -32.13 23.00
N THR A 516 -2.78 -32.65 23.36
CA THR A 516 -2.45 -34.06 23.08
C THR A 516 -3.26 -35.04 23.94
N GLU A 517 -3.64 -34.68 25.17
CA GLU A 517 -4.55 -35.49 26.00
C GLU A 517 -5.99 -35.47 25.46
N THR A 518 -6.44 -34.33 24.91
CA THR A 518 -7.80 -34.19 24.33
C THR A 518 -7.92 -34.87 22.97
N TYR A 519 -6.85 -34.85 22.19
CA TYR A 519 -6.79 -35.41 20.85
C TYR A 519 -5.66 -36.42 20.68
N PRO A 520 -5.72 -37.56 21.38
CA PRO A 520 -4.59 -38.51 21.48
C PRO A 520 -4.25 -39.19 20.14
N GLU A 521 -5.14 -39.17 19.18
CA GLU A 521 -4.90 -39.71 17.82
C GLU A 521 -4.16 -38.74 16.90
N HIS A 522 -3.94 -37.48 17.36
CA HIS A 522 -3.35 -36.45 16.52
C HIS A 522 -1.93 -36.16 16.93
N LYS A 523 -1.05 -36.05 15.95
CA LYS A 523 0.32 -35.56 16.13
C LYS A 523 0.35 -34.06 16.11
N LEU A 524 0.93 -33.45 17.15
CA LEU A 524 1.00 -32.01 17.29
C LEU A 524 2.23 -31.46 16.56
N TYR A 525 1.97 -30.71 15.47
CA TYR A 525 2.94 -29.87 14.81
C TYR A 525 2.84 -28.46 15.39
N VAL A 526 3.98 -27.81 15.63
CA VAL A 526 4.00 -26.42 16.11
C VAL A 526 4.79 -25.56 15.12
N ALA A 527 4.12 -24.58 14.56
CA ALA A 527 4.71 -23.62 13.65
C ALA A 527 5.10 -22.33 14.38
N THR A 528 6.38 -22.01 14.39
CA THR A 528 6.91 -20.77 14.98
C THR A 528 8.20 -20.35 14.29
N LYS A 529 8.68 -19.13 14.57
CA LYS A 529 9.96 -18.66 14.00
C LYS A 529 11.11 -19.54 14.51
N PRO A 530 12.07 -19.97 13.66
CA PRO A 530 13.17 -20.86 14.04
C PRO A 530 13.98 -20.36 15.25
N GLN A 531 14.09 -19.05 15.42
CA GLN A 531 14.77 -18.45 16.58
C GLN A 531 14.14 -18.80 17.94
N TYR A 532 12.89 -19.27 17.96
CA TYR A 532 12.16 -19.65 19.17
C TYR A 532 12.15 -21.16 19.44
N TYR A 533 12.70 -21.98 18.52
CA TYR A 533 12.79 -23.44 18.73
C TYR A 533 13.46 -23.84 20.05
N PRO A 534 14.51 -23.16 20.54
CA PRO A 534 15.11 -23.50 21.82
C PRO A 534 14.16 -23.46 23.03
N LEU A 535 13.07 -22.66 22.95
CA LEU A 535 12.05 -22.57 24.00
C LEU A 535 11.13 -23.81 24.04
N LEU A 536 11.05 -24.54 22.94
CA LEU A 536 10.14 -25.67 22.74
C LEU A 536 10.88 -27.02 22.61
N ASN A 537 12.20 -27.00 22.41
CA ASN A 537 13.00 -28.19 22.25
C ASN A 537 12.90 -29.08 23.49
N GLY A 538 12.64 -30.36 23.26
CA GLY A 538 12.50 -31.35 24.34
C GLY A 538 11.10 -31.41 24.97
N ASN A 539 10.13 -30.68 24.46
CA ASN A 539 8.74 -30.82 24.88
C ASN A 539 8.15 -32.12 24.30
N GLU A 540 7.85 -33.09 25.15
CA GLU A 540 7.37 -34.43 24.79
C GLU A 540 6.00 -34.46 24.09
N HIS A 541 5.24 -33.35 24.17
CA HIS A 541 3.93 -33.22 23.53
C HIS A 541 4.02 -32.73 22.09
N ILE A 542 5.19 -32.23 21.65
CA ILE A 542 5.38 -31.73 20.27
C ILE A 542 5.93 -32.88 19.42
N TYR A 543 5.17 -33.23 18.38
CA TYR A 543 5.66 -34.20 17.40
C TYR A 543 6.76 -33.58 16.52
N ARG A 544 6.53 -32.36 15.99
CA ARG A 544 7.50 -31.68 15.14
C ARG A 544 7.36 -30.15 15.21
N LEU A 545 8.51 -29.47 15.25
CA LEU A 545 8.59 -28.02 15.04
C LEU A 545 8.78 -27.73 13.56
N ILE A 546 7.98 -26.79 13.03
CA ILE A 546 8.05 -26.35 11.64
C ILE A 546 8.21 -24.83 11.58
N PRO A 547 8.89 -24.30 10.55
CA PRO A 547 9.03 -22.84 10.42
C PRO A 547 7.69 -22.19 10.15
N PHE A 548 7.43 -21.07 10.82
CA PHE A 548 6.25 -20.26 10.56
C PHE A 548 6.31 -19.63 9.15
N ASP A 549 5.24 -19.80 8.38
CA ASP A 549 5.00 -19.12 7.11
C ASP A 549 3.72 -18.29 7.22
N GLN A 550 3.69 -17.11 6.58
CA GLN A 550 2.52 -16.23 6.66
C GLN A 550 1.23 -16.84 6.10
N ASN A 551 1.34 -17.76 5.16
CA ASN A 551 0.19 -18.49 4.63
C ASN A 551 -0.44 -19.44 5.67
N MET A 552 0.26 -19.78 6.75
CA MET A 552 -0.28 -20.58 7.87
C MET A 552 -1.34 -19.85 8.69
N ILE A 553 -1.62 -18.59 8.41
CA ILE A 553 -2.75 -17.83 8.98
C ILE A 553 -4.06 -18.23 8.30
N ASN A 554 -4.00 -18.85 7.13
CA ASN A 554 -5.18 -19.28 6.39
C ASN A 554 -5.59 -20.71 6.77
N VAL A 555 -6.40 -20.82 7.82
CA VAL A 555 -6.94 -22.10 8.31
C VAL A 555 -7.62 -22.92 7.21
N TYR A 556 -8.28 -22.27 6.26
CA TYR A 556 -8.99 -22.96 5.18
C TYR A 556 -8.05 -23.71 4.22
N GLU A 557 -6.89 -23.13 3.92
CA GLU A 557 -5.90 -23.81 3.09
C GLU A 557 -5.29 -25.01 3.82
N LEU A 558 -5.08 -24.86 5.12
CA LEU A 558 -4.44 -25.89 5.94
C LEU A 558 -5.36 -27.08 6.26
N GLU A 559 -6.64 -26.82 6.55
CA GLU A 559 -7.64 -27.84 6.87
C GLU A 559 -8.44 -28.31 5.64
N GLY A 560 -8.21 -27.72 4.47
CA GLY A 560 -8.92 -28.07 3.24
C GLY A 560 -10.39 -27.63 3.18
N PHE A 561 -10.79 -26.69 4.06
CA PHE A 561 -12.15 -26.15 4.10
C PHE A 561 -12.29 -24.90 3.22
N GLY A 562 -13.45 -24.75 2.62
CA GLY A 562 -13.94 -23.45 2.11
C GLY A 562 -13.70 -23.16 0.65
N ASN A 563 -12.96 -23.96 -0.09
CA ASN A 563 -12.87 -23.78 -1.53
C ASN A 563 -13.57 -24.90 -2.29
N ARG A 564 -14.79 -24.63 -2.78
CA ARG A 564 -15.50 -25.58 -3.67
C ARG A 564 -14.67 -25.94 -4.91
N ALA A 565 -13.72 -25.09 -5.30
CA ALA A 565 -12.77 -25.37 -6.37
C ALA A 565 -11.65 -26.32 -5.89
N ALA A 566 -11.14 -26.18 -4.66
CA ALA A 566 -10.14 -27.08 -4.09
C ALA A 566 -10.70 -28.49 -3.84
N ALA A 567 -11.95 -28.59 -3.37
CA ALA A 567 -12.64 -29.88 -3.25
C ALA A 567 -12.85 -30.58 -4.61
N LYS A 568 -12.97 -29.80 -5.70
CA LYS A 568 -13.03 -30.33 -7.08
C LYS A 568 -11.65 -30.67 -7.66
N SER A 569 -10.56 -30.04 -7.16
CA SER A 569 -9.19 -30.29 -7.64
C SER A 569 -8.51 -31.47 -6.94
N GLY A 570 -9.17 -32.11 -5.95
CA GLY A 570 -8.58 -33.23 -5.22
C GLY A 570 -7.46 -32.84 -4.26
N GLN A 571 -7.36 -31.58 -3.86
CA GLN A 571 -6.43 -31.15 -2.82
C GLN A 571 -6.85 -31.76 -1.47
N GLU A 572 -6.08 -32.72 -1.01
CA GLU A 572 -6.24 -33.30 0.31
C GLU A 572 -5.86 -32.27 1.39
N LYS A 573 -6.60 -32.32 2.50
CA LYS A 573 -6.25 -31.55 3.71
C LYS A 573 -4.86 -31.95 4.19
N ILE A 574 -4.10 -30.98 4.67
CA ILE A 574 -2.75 -31.19 5.20
C ILE A 574 -2.81 -31.48 6.70
N PHE A 575 -3.67 -30.78 7.42
CA PHE A 575 -3.93 -30.95 8.85
C PHE A 575 -5.41 -31.22 9.09
N ASP A 576 -5.70 -32.04 10.08
CA ASP A 576 -7.09 -32.34 10.50
C ASP A 576 -7.68 -31.20 11.35
N MET A 577 -6.82 -30.52 12.11
CA MET A 577 -7.15 -29.37 12.96
C MET A 577 -6.02 -28.34 12.95
N VAL A 578 -6.39 -27.07 12.97
CA VAL A 578 -5.44 -25.94 13.06
C VAL A 578 -5.84 -25.00 14.19
N PHE A 579 -4.91 -24.70 15.08
CA PHE A 579 -5.05 -23.74 16.16
C PHE A 579 -4.17 -22.53 15.88
N LEU A 580 -4.75 -21.33 15.88
CA LEU A 580 -4.02 -20.08 15.76
C LEU A 580 -3.99 -19.42 17.14
N SER A 581 -2.80 -19.21 17.70
CA SER A 581 -2.64 -18.56 19.01
C SER A 581 -2.93 -17.08 19.01
N HIS A 582 -2.97 -16.49 17.83
CA HIS A 582 -3.18 -15.05 17.64
C HIS A 582 -4.25 -14.84 16.57
N VAL A 583 -5.51 -14.96 16.98
CA VAL A 583 -6.63 -14.72 16.08
C VAL A 583 -7.20 -13.35 16.37
N ASN A 584 -6.99 -12.43 15.45
CA ASN A 584 -7.83 -11.27 15.33
C ASN A 584 -9.22 -11.74 14.85
N SER A 585 -10.28 -11.46 15.61
CA SER A 585 -11.65 -11.95 15.34
C SER A 585 -12.18 -11.63 13.94
N GLN A 586 -11.58 -10.68 13.23
CA GLN A 586 -11.92 -10.36 11.84
C GLN A 586 -11.23 -11.27 10.80
N LEU A 587 -10.20 -12.01 11.20
CA LEU A 587 -9.49 -12.93 10.31
C LEU A 587 -10.01 -14.37 10.41
N VAL A 588 -10.93 -14.66 11.31
CA VAL A 588 -11.68 -15.93 11.34
C VAL A 588 -12.90 -15.75 10.46
N PRO A 589 -12.84 -16.16 9.19
CA PRO A 589 -14.01 -16.08 8.35
C PRO A 589 -15.07 -17.03 8.88
N SER A 590 -16.30 -16.56 8.97
CA SER A 590 -17.45 -17.45 9.11
C SER A 590 -17.50 -18.35 7.88
N PHE A 591 -17.71 -19.66 8.06
CA PHE A 591 -17.97 -20.54 6.93
C PHE A 591 -19.35 -21.14 7.06
N THR A 592 -19.97 -21.29 5.92
CA THR A 592 -21.30 -21.89 5.82
C THR A 592 -21.16 -23.37 5.51
N LYS A 593 -21.54 -24.22 6.44
CA LYS A 593 -21.73 -25.65 6.21
C LYS A 593 -23.23 -25.92 6.11
N ASN A 594 -23.68 -26.41 4.97
CA ASN A 594 -25.11 -26.70 4.71
C ASN A 594 -26.01 -25.44 4.81
N GLY A 595 -25.54 -24.26 4.42
CA GLY A 595 -26.30 -23.02 4.46
C GLY A 595 -26.41 -22.33 5.81
N GLU A 596 -25.72 -22.82 6.84
CA GLU A 596 -25.67 -22.20 8.17
C GLU A 596 -24.29 -21.57 8.38
N ASP A 597 -24.28 -20.31 8.79
CA ASP A 597 -23.04 -19.62 9.19
C ASP A 597 -22.56 -20.19 10.53
N LYS A 598 -21.38 -20.77 10.55
CA LYS A 598 -20.73 -21.24 11.78
C LYS A 598 -19.48 -20.42 12.05
N ILE A 599 -19.43 -19.82 13.23
CA ILE A 599 -18.20 -19.23 13.78
C ILE A 599 -17.38 -20.38 14.35
N LEU A 600 -16.21 -20.67 13.76
CA LEU A 600 -15.32 -21.74 14.20
C LEU A 600 -14.69 -21.46 15.56
N PHE A 601 -14.46 -20.20 15.90
CA PHE A 601 -13.93 -19.78 17.19
C PHE A 601 -14.54 -18.44 17.60
N ASP A 602 -15.22 -18.38 18.73
CA ASP A 602 -15.56 -17.15 19.43
C ASP A 602 -14.57 -16.99 20.59
N LEU A 603 -13.43 -16.37 20.30
CA LEU A 603 -12.48 -15.96 21.33
C LEU A 603 -12.91 -14.59 21.86
N LYS A 604 -13.96 -14.57 22.67
CA LYS A 604 -14.23 -13.45 23.57
C LYS A 604 -13.30 -13.60 24.77
N TYR A 605 -12.27 -12.81 24.83
CA TYR A 605 -11.56 -12.43 26.04
C TYR A 605 -11.87 -10.99 26.38
#